data_b599467d58d05c21de2b59539a4fff69
#
_entry.id   b599467d58d05c21de2b59539a4fff69
#
_cell.length_a   1.000
_cell.length_b   1.000
_cell.length_c   1.000
_cell.angle_alpha   90.00
_cell.angle_beta   90.00
_cell.angle_gamma   90.00
#
_symmetry.space_group_name_H-M   'P 1'
#
loop_
_entity.id
_entity.type
_entity.pdbx_description
1 polymer ?
#
loop_
_entity_poly.entity_id
_entity_poly.type
_entity_poly.pdbx_seq_one_letter_code
_entity_poly.pdbx_strand_id
1 'polypeptide(L)'
;MTHSFELPSAGPLVCQTDGQRHVFPFTALVGQAVLQRALLLTAIDPGIGGVLISGPRGTAKSTSARALAALLPDAPFVTLPLSASLEQLIGTLDVQAALRDGEVRLQPGLVARAHGGVLYVDEVNLLPDALVDALLDVAASGLNTVERDGISRQHPARFVLVGTMNPEEGELRPQLLDRFGLSVALANPDTVAQRQAITRARLAFELNPEAVHAAHAQAQVRLAASVQAAQRRLPGMDWPDEVLQRAAEQALKAGVDGVRADLVMLRAARAWAALEGRASVTPADVDAVAELALAHRRNGHAPATSHSPTPAPAPAPSQAPAAAPGPEPAPNARGGGLGEPSQLAPNHPPQGQADGAEAPAGDWGALPAQPVGMARVRTVGDWLPKKA
;
A
#
# COMPACT_ATOMS: atom_id res chain seq x y z
N MET A 1 22.71 35.11 56.82
CA MET A 1 23.02 33.76 56.40
C MET A 1 21.93 33.33 55.42
N THR A 2 22.14 33.60 54.13
CA THR A 2 21.22 33.28 53.04
C THR A 2 21.77 32.05 52.35
N HIS A 3 21.08 30.91 52.53
CA HIS A 3 21.35 29.67 51.82
C HIS A 3 20.73 29.75 50.40
N SER A 4 21.59 29.88 49.38
CA SER A 4 21.24 29.70 47.97
C SER A 4 21.11 28.19 47.72
N PHE A 5 19.92 27.79 47.29
CA PHE A 5 19.63 26.42 46.79
C PHE A 5 20.00 26.39 45.32
N GLU A 6 21.11 25.76 44.96
CA GLU A 6 21.40 25.42 43.59
C GLU A 6 20.62 24.18 43.16
N LEU A 7 19.81 24.34 42.10
CA LEU A 7 19.15 23.22 41.44
C LEU A 7 20.18 22.50 40.56
N PRO A 8 20.27 21.16 40.58
CA PRO A 8 21.17 20.42 39.69
C PRO A 8 20.70 20.59 38.25
N SER A 9 21.65 20.92 37.36
CA SER A 9 21.49 20.99 35.94
C SER A 9 20.96 19.66 35.39
N ALA A 10 19.79 19.69 34.76
CA ALA A 10 19.26 18.55 33.99
C ALA A 10 20.22 18.26 32.84
N GLY A 11 21.01 17.20 32.95
CA GLY A 11 21.74 16.60 31.85
C GLY A 11 20.78 16.14 30.76
N PRO A 12 21.23 15.95 29.50
CA PRO A 12 20.40 15.54 28.41
C PRO A 12 19.73 14.22 28.78
N LEU A 13 18.40 14.18 28.64
CA LEU A 13 17.61 12.95 28.74
C LEU A 13 18.15 11.95 27.71
N VAL A 14 19.09 11.12 28.13
CA VAL A 14 19.46 9.91 27.44
C VAL A 14 18.18 9.06 27.48
N CYS A 15 17.51 8.97 26.33
CA CYS A 15 16.46 8.02 26.10
C CYS A 15 17.05 6.66 26.46
N GLN A 16 16.70 6.12 27.62
CA GLN A 16 17.10 4.78 28.03
C GLN A 16 16.58 3.85 26.94
N THR A 17 17.49 3.27 26.18
CA THR A 17 17.24 2.16 25.27
C THR A 17 16.47 1.13 26.06
N ASP A 18 15.20 1.01 25.71
CA ASP A 18 14.29 -0.07 26.10
C ASP A 18 15.11 -1.36 26.07
N GLY A 19 15.20 -2.08 27.20
CA GLY A 19 16.11 -3.20 27.38
C GLY A 19 16.04 -4.10 26.15
N GLN A 20 17.18 -4.47 25.59
CA GLN A 20 17.34 -5.19 24.33
C GLN A 20 16.35 -6.36 24.27
N ARG A 21 15.18 -6.15 23.69
CA ARG A 21 14.25 -7.23 23.40
C ARG A 21 14.92 -8.07 22.35
N HIS A 22 15.41 -9.24 22.72
CA HIS A 22 15.97 -10.18 21.77
C HIS A 22 14.92 -10.46 20.68
N VAL A 23 15.31 -10.23 19.42
CA VAL A 23 14.45 -10.48 18.26
C VAL A 23 14.64 -11.92 17.82
N PHE A 24 13.56 -12.65 17.59
CA PHE A 24 13.61 -14.03 17.11
C PHE A 24 14.39 -14.13 15.79
N PRO A 25 15.40 -15.02 15.65
CA PRO A 25 16.19 -15.10 14.42
C PRO A 25 15.34 -15.50 13.21
N PHE A 26 15.53 -14.84 12.08
CA PHE A 26 14.77 -15.13 10.85
C PHE A 26 14.96 -16.58 10.38
N THR A 27 16.18 -17.11 10.51
CA THR A 27 16.51 -18.51 10.17
C THR A 27 15.94 -19.54 11.16
N ALA A 28 15.41 -19.10 12.31
CA ALA A 28 14.76 -19.98 13.29
C ALA A 28 13.24 -20.10 13.06
N LEU A 29 12.66 -19.36 12.10
CA LEU A 29 11.25 -19.46 11.76
C LEU A 29 10.93 -20.84 11.18
N VAL A 30 9.98 -21.54 11.79
CA VAL A 30 9.60 -22.91 11.43
C VAL A 30 8.30 -22.92 10.64
N GLY A 31 8.25 -23.70 9.54
CA GLY A 31 7.01 -23.97 8.81
C GLY A 31 6.48 -22.84 7.95
N GLN A 32 7.25 -21.77 7.73
CA GLN A 32 6.80 -20.58 7.00
C GLN A 32 7.68 -20.26 5.78
N ALA A 33 8.10 -21.26 5.03
CA ALA A 33 9.01 -21.07 3.90
C ALA A 33 8.47 -20.10 2.83
N VAL A 34 7.17 -20.13 2.56
CA VAL A 34 6.51 -19.22 1.59
C VAL A 34 6.58 -17.79 2.07
N LEU A 35 6.28 -17.53 3.35
CA LEU A 35 6.39 -16.20 3.95
C LEU A 35 7.83 -15.70 3.96
N GLN A 36 8.78 -16.54 4.37
CA GLN A 36 10.20 -16.19 4.36
C GLN A 36 10.66 -15.81 2.96
N ARG A 37 10.26 -16.57 1.93
CA ARG A 37 10.53 -16.24 0.52
C ARG A 37 9.97 -14.88 0.14
N ALA A 38 8.69 -14.63 0.38
CA ALA A 38 8.05 -13.35 0.04
C ALA A 38 8.75 -12.16 0.72
N LEU A 39 9.09 -12.27 1.99
CA LEU A 39 9.81 -11.26 2.75
C LEU A 39 11.23 -11.00 2.20
N LEU A 40 11.96 -12.06 1.84
CA LEU A 40 13.30 -11.93 1.25
C LEU A 40 13.26 -11.28 -0.14
N LEU A 41 12.28 -11.63 -0.99
CA LEU A 41 12.11 -11.02 -2.31
C LEU A 41 11.87 -9.52 -2.21
N THR A 42 11.00 -9.09 -1.30
CA THR A 42 10.73 -7.67 -1.09
C THR A 42 11.88 -6.93 -0.40
N ALA A 43 12.68 -7.63 0.41
CA ALA A 43 13.92 -7.07 0.96
C ALA A 43 14.99 -6.85 -0.13
N ILE A 44 15.04 -7.74 -1.14
CA ILE A 44 15.96 -7.62 -2.27
C ILE A 44 15.51 -6.51 -3.23
N ASP A 45 14.21 -6.48 -3.61
CA ASP A 45 13.64 -5.44 -4.45
C ASP A 45 12.38 -4.83 -3.79
N PRO A 46 12.52 -3.76 -3.00
CA PRO A 46 11.35 -3.08 -2.41
C PRO A 46 10.34 -2.56 -3.44
N GLY A 47 10.77 -2.32 -4.69
CA GLY A 47 9.91 -1.92 -5.79
C GLY A 47 8.87 -2.97 -6.22
N ILE A 48 8.91 -4.18 -5.65
CA ILE A 48 7.84 -5.17 -5.76
C ILE A 48 6.52 -4.64 -5.18
N GLY A 49 6.57 -3.72 -4.19
CA GLY A 49 5.37 -3.07 -3.64
C GLY A 49 4.84 -3.71 -2.36
N GLY A 50 5.71 -4.39 -1.60
CA GLY A 50 5.39 -4.94 -0.27
C GLY A 50 4.75 -6.32 -0.27
N VAL A 51 4.52 -6.83 0.95
CA VAL A 51 3.89 -8.14 1.23
C VAL A 51 2.66 -7.93 2.10
N LEU A 52 1.54 -8.50 1.68
CA LEU A 52 0.35 -8.67 2.51
C LEU A 52 0.35 -10.06 3.11
N ILE A 53 0.29 -10.15 4.44
CA ILE A 53 0.25 -11.41 5.17
C ILE A 53 -1.13 -11.56 5.78
N SER A 54 -1.97 -12.42 5.21
CA SER A 54 -3.28 -12.76 5.75
C SER A 54 -3.20 -14.06 6.58
N GLY A 55 -4.06 -14.15 7.59
CA GLY A 55 -4.17 -15.37 8.39
C GLY A 55 -4.54 -15.12 9.84
N PRO A 56 -4.84 -16.19 10.60
CA PRO A 56 -5.32 -16.12 11.95
C PRO A 56 -4.29 -15.50 12.91
N ARG A 57 -4.76 -15.09 14.09
CA ARG A 57 -3.88 -14.59 15.15
C ARG A 57 -2.90 -15.69 15.62
N GLY A 58 -1.73 -15.29 16.07
CA GLY A 58 -0.72 -16.22 16.60
C GLY A 58 0.13 -16.94 15.54
N THR A 59 0.00 -16.64 14.25
CA THR A 59 0.79 -17.23 13.17
C THR A 59 2.16 -16.55 12.94
N ALA A 60 2.67 -15.83 13.93
CA ALA A 60 3.99 -15.18 13.96
C ALA A 60 4.21 -14.09 12.87
N LYS A 61 3.13 -13.44 12.36
CA LYS A 61 3.21 -12.38 11.34
C LYS A 61 4.16 -11.25 11.74
N SER A 62 3.93 -10.63 12.90
CA SER A 62 4.77 -9.54 13.43
C SER A 62 6.17 -10.01 13.82
N THR A 63 6.31 -11.24 14.32
CA THR A 63 7.60 -11.85 14.63
C THR A 63 8.46 -11.97 13.38
N SER A 64 7.87 -12.43 12.26
CA SER A 64 8.59 -12.60 10.98
C SER A 64 9.04 -11.26 10.40
N ALA A 65 8.21 -10.22 10.49
CA ALA A 65 8.58 -8.87 10.04
C ALA A 65 9.74 -8.27 10.86
N ARG A 66 9.70 -8.42 12.20
CA ARG A 66 10.81 -7.99 13.07
C ARG A 66 12.09 -8.77 12.82
N ALA A 67 11.95 -10.09 12.60
CA ALA A 67 13.07 -10.97 12.29
C ALA A 67 13.73 -10.60 10.95
N LEU A 68 12.94 -10.18 9.95
CA LEU A 68 13.47 -9.66 8.69
C LEU A 68 14.30 -8.39 8.92
N ALA A 69 13.78 -7.42 9.67
CA ALA A 69 14.52 -6.19 9.97
C ALA A 69 15.84 -6.48 10.69
N ALA A 70 15.82 -7.41 11.66
CA ALA A 70 17.03 -7.83 12.36
C ALA A 70 18.03 -8.64 11.49
N LEU A 71 17.57 -9.19 10.36
CA LEU A 71 18.43 -9.84 9.37
C LEU A 71 19.19 -8.83 8.51
N LEU A 72 18.57 -7.69 8.23
CA LEU A 72 19.13 -6.65 7.35
C LEU A 72 20.04 -5.72 8.17
N PRO A 73 21.25 -5.39 7.70
CA PRO A 73 22.15 -4.50 8.44
C PRO A 73 21.57 -3.08 8.51
N ASP A 74 21.64 -2.51 9.70
CA ASP A 74 21.20 -1.14 10.02
C ASP A 74 19.77 -0.77 9.58
N ALA A 75 18.92 -1.79 9.36
CA ALA A 75 17.56 -1.59 8.89
C ALA A 75 16.63 -1.15 10.04
N PRO A 76 16.05 0.06 10.01
CA PRO A 76 15.07 0.48 10.99
C PRO A 76 13.81 -0.36 10.86
N PHE A 77 13.22 -0.72 12.01
CA PHE A 77 11.88 -1.32 12.08
C PHE A 77 10.88 -0.26 12.56
N VAL A 78 10.03 0.20 11.66
CA VAL A 78 9.03 1.23 11.96
C VAL A 78 7.65 0.59 11.93
N THR A 79 6.86 0.81 12.98
CA THR A 79 5.47 0.37 13.04
C THR A 79 4.55 1.55 12.77
N LEU A 80 3.59 1.38 11.87
CA LEU A 80 2.51 2.35 11.65
C LEU A 80 1.38 2.08 12.65
N PRO A 81 1.06 3.01 13.56
CA PRO A 81 -0.09 2.88 14.45
C PRO A 81 -1.41 2.99 13.68
N LEU A 82 -2.46 2.27 14.10
CA LEU A 82 -3.80 2.39 13.50
C LEU A 82 -4.40 3.80 13.62
N SER A 83 -3.99 4.55 14.65
CA SER A 83 -4.41 5.95 14.87
C SER A 83 -3.55 6.98 14.14
N ALA A 84 -2.63 6.57 13.26
CA ALA A 84 -1.75 7.50 12.55
C ALA A 84 -2.54 8.41 11.62
N SER A 85 -2.16 9.67 11.55
CA SER A 85 -2.65 10.61 10.53
C SER A 85 -1.80 10.52 9.25
N LEU A 86 -2.34 11.04 8.15
CA LEU A 86 -1.59 11.15 6.90
C LEU A 86 -0.31 11.97 7.07
N GLU A 87 -0.37 13.08 7.84
CA GLU A 87 0.81 13.90 8.15
C GLU A 87 1.88 13.13 8.94
N GLN A 88 1.48 12.25 9.86
CA GLN A 88 2.42 11.40 10.57
C GLN A 88 3.07 10.36 9.63
N LEU A 89 2.33 9.88 8.65
CA LEU A 89 2.84 8.92 7.67
C LEU A 89 3.85 9.57 6.72
N ILE A 90 3.42 10.61 5.98
CA ILE A 90 4.23 11.23 4.92
C ILE A 90 5.17 12.32 5.42
N GLY A 91 4.87 12.91 6.59
CA GLY A 91 5.55 14.09 7.11
C GLY A 91 4.81 15.39 6.78
N THR A 92 5.33 16.49 7.28
CA THR A 92 4.78 17.83 7.06
C THR A 92 5.89 18.85 6.85
N LEU A 93 5.52 20.03 6.32
CA LEU A 93 6.42 21.16 6.19
C LEU A 93 6.27 22.07 7.41
N ASP A 94 7.40 22.48 8.00
CA ASP A 94 7.42 23.45 9.08
C ASP A 94 7.27 24.88 8.52
N VAL A 95 6.01 25.32 8.44
CA VAL A 95 5.66 26.65 7.94
C VAL A 95 6.14 27.75 8.90
N GLN A 96 6.25 27.46 10.21
CA GLN A 96 6.72 28.42 11.17
C GLN A 96 8.23 28.69 11.01
N ALA A 97 9.02 27.68 10.72
CA ALA A 97 10.41 27.85 10.36
C ALA A 97 10.58 28.65 9.06
N ALA A 98 9.70 28.38 8.07
CA ALA A 98 9.69 29.13 6.82
C ALA A 98 9.40 30.62 7.01
N LEU A 99 8.49 30.96 7.91
CA LEU A 99 8.12 32.36 8.22
C LEU A 99 9.18 33.08 9.07
N ARG A 100 9.91 32.37 9.95
CA ARG A 100 10.94 32.98 10.79
C ARG A 100 12.29 33.13 10.08
N ASP A 101 12.72 32.06 9.43
CA ASP A 101 14.09 31.89 8.95
C ASP A 101 14.16 31.99 7.43
N GLY A 102 13.04 32.05 6.71
CA GLY A 102 12.97 31.97 5.25
C GLY A 102 13.32 30.57 4.69
N GLU A 103 13.49 29.58 5.57
CA GLU A 103 13.84 28.20 5.17
C GLU A 103 12.68 27.24 5.39
N VAL A 104 12.27 26.56 4.33
CA VAL A 104 11.28 25.49 4.42
C VAL A 104 11.94 24.23 4.93
N ARG A 105 11.60 23.81 6.15
CA ARG A 105 12.10 22.59 6.76
C ARG A 105 11.05 21.49 6.67
N LEU A 106 11.49 20.29 6.26
CA LEU A 106 10.67 19.08 6.27
C LEU A 106 10.72 18.46 7.66
N GLN A 107 9.55 18.18 8.26
CA GLN A 107 9.41 17.28 9.40
C GLN A 107 9.17 15.87 8.86
N PRO A 108 10.15 14.96 8.97
CA PRO A 108 10.06 13.64 8.34
C PRO A 108 8.99 12.77 9.02
N GLY A 109 8.14 12.16 8.19
CA GLY A 109 7.13 11.20 8.64
C GLY A 109 7.69 9.78 8.84
N LEU A 110 6.77 8.83 9.07
CA LEU A 110 7.12 7.42 9.31
C LEU A 110 7.78 6.78 8.08
N VAL A 111 7.35 7.14 6.84
CA VAL A 111 7.96 6.61 5.62
C VAL A 111 9.41 7.06 5.45
N ALA A 112 9.74 8.28 5.87
CA ALA A 112 11.13 8.76 5.88
C ALA A 112 11.98 7.99 6.90
N ARG A 113 11.43 7.75 8.07
CA ARG A 113 12.09 6.98 9.15
C ARG A 113 12.30 5.51 8.80
N ALA A 114 11.41 4.95 7.95
CA ALA A 114 11.51 3.57 7.50
C ALA A 114 12.50 3.38 6.34
N HIS A 115 13.05 4.47 5.79
CA HIS A 115 13.97 4.37 4.65
C HIS A 115 15.14 3.43 4.91
N GLY A 116 15.39 2.49 4.00
CA GLY A 116 16.41 1.44 4.15
C GLY A 116 16.01 0.28 5.06
N GLY A 117 14.81 0.30 5.65
CA GLY A 117 14.34 -0.70 6.60
C GLY A 117 13.00 -1.34 6.29
N VAL A 118 12.25 -1.62 7.34
CA VAL A 118 10.94 -2.28 7.29
C VAL A 118 9.88 -1.36 7.87
N LEU A 119 8.83 -1.08 7.11
CA LEU A 119 7.60 -0.47 7.58
C LEU A 119 6.55 -1.55 7.80
N TYR A 120 6.15 -1.74 9.04
CA TYR A 120 5.19 -2.75 9.46
C TYR A 120 3.85 -2.11 9.78
N VAL A 121 2.79 -2.68 9.23
CA VAL A 121 1.40 -2.29 9.47
C VAL A 121 0.65 -3.50 9.99
N ASP A 122 0.20 -3.43 11.24
CA ASP A 122 -0.68 -4.45 11.79
C ASP A 122 -2.13 -4.13 11.43
N GLU A 123 -2.87 -5.15 11.01
CA GLU A 123 -4.30 -5.02 10.65
C GLU A 123 -4.55 -3.89 9.64
N VAL A 124 -3.85 -3.93 8.51
CA VAL A 124 -3.91 -2.90 7.45
C VAL A 124 -5.34 -2.65 6.94
N ASN A 125 -6.22 -3.64 7.05
CA ASN A 125 -7.65 -3.55 6.71
C ASN A 125 -8.45 -2.60 7.62
N LEU A 126 -7.92 -2.24 8.79
CA LEU A 126 -8.54 -1.28 9.73
C LEU A 126 -8.09 0.16 9.51
N LEU A 127 -7.09 0.39 8.66
CA LEU A 127 -6.64 1.75 8.33
C LEU A 127 -7.63 2.46 7.39
N PRO A 128 -7.72 3.79 7.47
CA PRO A 128 -8.43 4.57 6.45
C PRO A 128 -7.83 4.37 5.05
N ASP A 129 -8.67 4.20 4.03
CA ASP A 129 -8.25 3.95 2.66
C ASP A 129 -7.22 4.95 2.13
N ALA A 130 -7.43 6.24 2.40
CA ALA A 130 -6.51 7.30 1.98
C ALA A 130 -5.09 7.12 2.54
N LEU A 131 -4.99 6.57 3.76
CA LEU A 131 -3.69 6.28 4.39
C LEU A 131 -3.03 5.08 3.73
N VAL A 132 -3.81 4.03 3.44
CA VAL A 132 -3.32 2.83 2.73
C VAL A 132 -2.89 3.18 1.31
N ASP A 133 -3.67 3.98 0.61
CA ASP A 133 -3.33 4.47 -0.74
C ASP A 133 -2.00 5.23 -0.75
N ALA A 134 -1.84 6.23 0.11
CA ALA A 134 -0.60 6.99 0.20
C ALA A 134 0.61 6.10 0.55
N LEU A 135 0.41 5.14 1.45
CA LEU A 135 1.44 4.19 1.84
C LEU A 135 1.89 3.31 0.67
N LEU A 136 0.94 2.77 -0.09
CA LEU A 136 1.21 1.90 -1.24
C LEU A 136 1.86 2.68 -2.40
N ASP A 137 1.48 3.94 -2.60
CA ASP A 137 2.13 4.80 -3.61
C ASP A 137 3.60 5.05 -3.29
N VAL A 138 3.91 5.38 -2.04
CA VAL A 138 5.29 5.56 -1.59
C VAL A 138 6.07 4.25 -1.67
N ALA A 139 5.47 3.11 -1.27
CA ALA A 139 6.14 1.81 -1.34
C ALA A 139 6.46 1.39 -2.78
N ALA A 140 5.58 1.71 -3.74
CA ALA A 140 5.78 1.38 -5.15
C ALA A 140 6.79 2.30 -5.84
N SER A 141 6.74 3.62 -5.57
CA SER A 141 7.61 4.62 -6.20
C SER A 141 8.99 4.70 -5.55
N GLY A 142 9.09 4.41 -4.27
CA GLY A 142 10.30 4.63 -3.46
C GLY A 142 10.60 6.11 -3.20
N LEU A 143 9.64 6.98 -3.49
CA LEU A 143 9.71 8.43 -3.30
C LEU A 143 8.51 8.92 -2.49
N ASN A 144 8.75 9.79 -1.55
CA ASN A 144 7.69 10.49 -0.84
C ASN A 144 7.66 11.96 -1.22
N THR A 145 6.50 12.48 -1.59
CA THR A 145 6.27 13.88 -1.90
C THR A 145 5.39 14.49 -0.83
N VAL A 146 5.88 15.57 -0.21
CA VAL A 146 5.12 16.34 0.79
C VAL A 146 4.79 17.69 0.18
N GLU A 147 3.50 17.96 0.02
CA GLU A 147 2.99 19.21 -0.53
C GLU A 147 2.16 19.95 0.52
N ARG A 148 2.47 21.22 0.72
CA ARG A 148 1.73 22.10 1.61
C ARG A 148 1.87 23.56 1.18
N ASP A 149 0.77 24.29 1.13
CA ASP A 149 0.75 25.73 0.87
C ASP A 149 1.51 26.15 -0.41
N GLY A 150 1.43 25.31 -1.46
CA GLY A 150 2.12 25.56 -2.75
C GLY A 150 3.61 25.20 -2.74
N ILE A 151 4.12 24.65 -1.64
CA ILE A 151 5.51 24.15 -1.54
C ILE A 151 5.50 22.64 -1.64
N SER A 152 6.34 22.09 -2.54
CA SER A 152 6.53 20.64 -2.70
C SER A 152 7.96 20.25 -2.34
N ARG A 153 8.12 19.17 -1.57
CA ARG A 153 9.40 18.57 -1.22
C ARG A 153 9.35 17.07 -1.43
N GLN A 154 10.40 16.53 -2.05
CA GLN A 154 10.54 15.10 -2.28
C GLN A 154 11.76 14.55 -1.57
N HIS A 155 11.64 13.33 -1.05
CA HIS A 155 12.75 12.59 -0.48
C HIS A 155 12.62 11.09 -0.77
N PRO A 156 13.75 10.36 -0.82
CA PRO A 156 13.72 8.90 -0.95
C PRO A 156 13.02 8.25 0.26
N ALA A 157 12.15 7.27 -0.02
CA ALA A 157 11.44 6.49 0.99
C ALA A 157 11.33 5.02 0.52
N ARG A 158 12.48 4.36 0.35
CA ARG A 158 12.57 2.95 -0.05
C ARG A 158 12.61 2.09 1.19
N PHE A 159 11.60 1.27 1.39
CA PHE A 159 11.46 0.37 2.54
C PHE A 159 10.72 -0.90 2.13
N VAL A 160 10.87 -1.95 2.91
CA VAL A 160 10.07 -3.16 2.81
C VAL A 160 8.74 -2.91 3.50
N LEU A 161 7.65 -2.86 2.74
CA LEU A 161 6.31 -2.77 3.31
C LEU A 161 5.84 -4.17 3.71
N VAL A 162 5.44 -4.33 4.97
CA VAL A 162 4.81 -5.56 5.47
C VAL A 162 3.48 -5.19 6.10
N GLY A 163 2.38 -5.51 5.40
CA GLY A 163 1.02 -5.37 5.92
C GLY A 163 0.52 -6.72 6.44
N THR A 164 -0.18 -6.72 7.59
CA THR A 164 -0.87 -7.91 8.06
C THR A 164 -2.37 -7.70 8.06
N MET A 165 -3.10 -8.79 7.90
CA MET A 165 -4.57 -8.80 7.92
C MET A 165 -5.07 -10.08 8.60
N ASN A 166 -6.15 -9.96 9.37
CA ASN A 166 -6.95 -11.09 9.79
C ASN A 166 -8.27 -11.07 8.98
N PRO A 167 -8.52 -12.07 8.13
CA PRO A 167 -9.75 -12.10 7.33
C PRO A 167 -11.04 -12.07 8.15
N GLU A 168 -11.01 -12.50 9.42
CA GLU A 168 -12.16 -12.46 10.34
C GLU A 168 -12.55 -11.03 10.76
N GLU A 169 -11.62 -10.07 10.65
CA GLU A 169 -11.81 -8.67 11.06
C GLU A 169 -12.19 -7.75 9.90
N GLY A 170 -12.34 -8.31 8.71
CA GLY A 170 -12.69 -7.60 7.49
C GLY A 170 -11.65 -7.78 6.39
N GLU A 171 -12.02 -7.38 5.20
CA GLU A 171 -11.18 -7.46 4.00
C GLU A 171 -10.76 -6.08 3.53
N LEU A 172 -9.59 -6.01 2.91
CA LEU A 172 -9.18 -4.84 2.14
C LEU A 172 -10.05 -4.71 0.89
N ARG A 173 -10.35 -3.48 0.51
CA ARG A 173 -11.00 -3.23 -0.78
C ARG A 173 -10.17 -3.79 -1.92
N PRO A 174 -10.80 -4.39 -2.95
CA PRO A 174 -10.08 -5.02 -4.06
C PRO A 174 -9.03 -4.10 -4.74
N GLN A 175 -9.34 -2.81 -4.83
CA GLN A 175 -8.45 -1.80 -5.40
C GLN A 175 -7.15 -1.62 -4.59
N LEU A 176 -7.22 -1.67 -3.25
CA LEU A 176 -6.07 -1.59 -2.37
C LEU A 176 -5.31 -2.92 -2.35
N LEU A 177 -6.06 -4.01 -2.36
CA LEU A 177 -5.50 -5.35 -2.39
C LEU A 177 -4.62 -5.57 -3.63
N ASP A 178 -5.08 -5.16 -4.83
CA ASP A 178 -4.32 -5.24 -6.09
C ASP A 178 -3.01 -4.43 -6.04
N ARG A 179 -2.93 -3.40 -5.20
CA ARG A 179 -1.73 -2.55 -5.10
C ARG A 179 -0.60 -3.17 -4.29
N PHE A 180 -0.89 -4.15 -3.41
CA PHE A 180 0.17 -4.95 -2.78
C PHE A 180 0.89 -5.79 -3.82
N GLY A 181 2.22 -5.89 -3.71
CA GLY A 181 3.02 -6.68 -4.61
C GLY A 181 2.76 -8.17 -4.43
N LEU A 182 3.09 -8.69 -3.27
CA LEU A 182 2.97 -10.11 -2.93
C LEU A 182 1.93 -10.33 -1.84
N SER A 183 1.29 -11.50 -1.85
CA SER A 183 0.39 -11.92 -0.79
C SER A 183 0.72 -13.34 -0.33
N VAL A 184 0.61 -13.54 0.98
CA VAL A 184 0.83 -14.85 1.63
C VAL A 184 -0.34 -15.12 2.58
N ALA A 185 -1.07 -16.18 2.34
CA ALA A 185 -2.08 -16.68 3.25
C ALA A 185 -1.43 -17.70 4.20
N LEU A 186 -1.46 -17.39 5.50
CA LEU A 186 -0.98 -18.28 6.55
C LEU A 186 -2.15 -19.09 7.12
N ALA A 187 -1.94 -20.37 7.25
CA ALA A 187 -2.86 -21.28 7.94
C ALA A 187 -2.27 -21.71 9.30
N ASN A 188 -3.14 -22.21 10.16
CA ASN A 188 -2.68 -22.90 11.36
C ASN A 188 -1.92 -24.18 10.98
N PRO A 189 -0.93 -24.58 11.78
CA PRO A 189 -0.26 -25.87 11.57
C PRO A 189 -1.28 -27.01 11.56
N ASP A 190 -1.27 -27.82 10.51
CA ASP A 190 -2.19 -28.93 10.27
C ASP A 190 -1.69 -30.26 10.85
N THR A 191 -0.39 -30.35 11.20
CA THR A 191 0.21 -31.53 11.79
C THR A 191 0.69 -31.29 13.22
N VAL A 192 0.58 -32.34 14.04
CA VAL A 192 1.09 -32.32 15.43
C VAL A 192 2.60 -32.06 15.44
N ALA A 193 3.34 -32.67 14.52
CA ALA A 193 4.78 -32.50 14.41
C ALA A 193 5.19 -31.05 14.13
N GLN A 194 4.52 -30.40 13.18
CA GLN A 194 4.79 -28.99 12.85
C GLN A 194 4.46 -28.07 14.03
N ARG A 195 3.30 -28.26 14.67
CA ARG A 195 2.88 -27.49 15.85
C ARG A 195 3.88 -27.66 17.01
N GLN A 196 4.31 -28.89 17.25
CA GLN A 196 5.32 -29.20 18.28
C GLN A 196 6.66 -28.53 17.97
N ALA A 197 7.12 -28.53 16.70
CA ALA A 197 8.36 -27.89 16.29
C ALA A 197 8.32 -26.36 16.51
N ILE A 198 7.21 -25.71 16.13
CA ILE A 198 7.00 -24.28 16.36
C ILE A 198 7.03 -23.96 17.85
N THR A 199 6.26 -24.71 18.67
CA THR A 199 6.21 -24.52 20.12
C THR A 199 7.59 -24.71 20.74
N ARG A 200 8.31 -25.75 20.37
CA ARG A 200 9.67 -26.02 20.86
C ARG A 200 10.64 -24.88 20.52
N ALA A 201 10.61 -24.37 19.28
CA ALA A 201 11.45 -23.24 18.89
C ALA A 201 11.14 -21.98 19.70
N ARG A 202 9.85 -21.73 19.94
CA ARG A 202 9.41 -20.56 20.75
C ARG A 202 9.84 -20.68 22.21
N LEU A 203 9.62 -21.83 22.85
CA LEU A 203 10.04 -22.10 24.22
C LEU A 203 11.55 -22.01 24.40
N ALA A 204 12.32 -22.58 23.46
CA ALA A 204 13.78 -22.48 23.48
C ALA A 204 14.25 -21.02 23.48
N PHE A 205 13.61 -20.18 22.66
CA PHE A 205 13.93 -18.75 22.60
C PHE A 205 13.52 -18.00 23.85
N GLU A 206 12.38 -18.32 24.46
CA GLU A 206 11.94 -17.69 25.73
C GLU A 206 12.83 -18.05 26.91
N LEU A 207 13.32 -19.31 26.94
CA LEU A 207 14.18 -19.79 28.00
C LEU A 207 15.63 -19.28 27.87
N ASN A 208 16.17 -19.25 26.67
CA ASN A 208 17.53 -18.80 26.42
C ASN A 208 17.69 -18.18 25.02
N PRO A 209 17.36 -16.89 24.87
CA PRO A 209 17.49 -16.18 23.59
C PRO A 209 18.91 -16.20 23.04
N GLU A 210 19.92 -16.06 23.90
CA GLU A 210 21.34 -16.00 23.50
C GLU A 210 21.80 -17.33 22.87
N ALA A 211 21.42 -18.46 23.46
CA ALA A 211 21.75 -19.77 22.90
C ALA A 211 21.10 -19.97 21.54
N VAL A 212 19.85 -19.53 21.35
CA VAL A 212 19.17 -19.60 20.05
C VAL A 212 19.85 -18.68 19.03
N HIS A 213 20.23 -17.46 19.42
CA HIS A 213 21.00 -16.56 18.56
C HIS A 213 22.34 -17.17 18.16
N ALA A 214 23.09 -17.74 19.10
CA ALA A 214 24.36 -18.39 18.83
C ALA A 214 24.20 -19.58 17.84
N ALA A 215 23.17 -20.42 18.04
CA ALA A 215 22.88 -21.55 17.16
C ALA A 215 22.54 -21.12 15.72
N HIS A 216 21.90 -19.96 15.54
CA HIS A 216 21.48 -19.46 14.24
C HIS A 216 22.44 -18.40 13.64
N ALA A 217 23.44 -17.93 14.37
CA ALA A 217 24.31 -16.82 13.99
C ALA A 217 24.95 -16.99 12.59
N GLN A 218 25.53 -18.16 12.33
CA GLN A 218 26.17 -18.42 11.04
C GLN A 218 25.17 -18.47 9.88
N ALA A 219 23.98 -19.01 10.11
CA ALA A 219 22.92 -19.06 9.10
C ALA A 219 22.36 -17.65 8.80
N GLN A 220 22.18 -16.81 9.84
CA GLN A 220 21.79 -15.42 9.71
C GLN A 220 22.81 -14.62 8.89
N VAL A 221 24.10 -14.72 9.21
CA VAL A 221 25.17 -14.02 8.47
C VAL A 221 25.19 -14.44 7.00
N ARG A 222 25.10 -15.73 6.73
CA ARG A 222 25.07 -16.23 5.34
C ARG A 222 23.85 -15.71 4.58
N LEU A 223 22.67 -15.75 5.19
CA LEU A 223 21.44 -15.28 4.57
C LEU A 223 21.48 -13.77 4.31
N ALA A 224 21.92 -12.97 5.28
CA ALA A 224 22.13 -11.53 5.12
C ALA A 224 23.09 -11.21 3.96
N ALA A 225 24.21 -11.92 3.89
CA ALA A 225 25.18 -11.78 2.80
C ALA A 225 24.57 -12.14 1.44
N SER A 226 23.74 -13.20 1.38
CA SER A 226 23.03 -13.59 0.15
C SER A 226 22.05 -12.51 -0.30
N VAL A 227 21.27 -11.91 0.61
CA VAL A 227 20.35 -10.80 0.32
C VAL A 227 21.13 -9.59 -0.22
N GLN A 228 22.21 -9.18 0.43
CA GLN A 228 23.04 -8.07 -0.04
C GLN A 228 23.66 -8.34 -1.42
N ALA A 229 24.14 -9.57 -1.63
CA ALA A 229 24.70 -9.97 -2.92
C ALA A 229 23.62 -9.92 -4.02
N ALA A 230 22.39 -10.37 -3.72
CA ALA A 230 21.26 -10.29 -4.63
C ALA A 230 20.91 -8.84 -4.96
N GLN A 231 20.83 -7.95 -3.96
CA GLN A 231 20.57 -6.51 -4.17
C GLN A 231 21.60 -5.87 -5.12
N ARG A 232 22.89 -6.24 -4.98
CA ARG A 232 23.95 -5.72 -5.87
C ARG A 232 23.85 -6.25 -7.29
N ARG A 233 23.28 -7.45 -7.51
CA ARG A 233 23.13 -8.04 -8.85
C ARG A 233 21.95 -7.46 -9.63
N LEU A 234 20.88 -7.05 -8.97
CA LEU A 234 19.65 -6.59 -9.63
C LEU A 234 19.86 -5.59 -10.77
N PRO A 235 20.70 -4.53 -10.62
CA PRO A 235 20.84 -3.52 -11.68
C PRO A 235 21.41 -4.06 -13.00
N GLY A 236 22.13 -5.19 -12.96
CA GLY A 236 22.74 -5.83 -14.13
C GLY A 236 21.94 -7.01 -14.70
N MET A 237 20.72 -7.23 -14.21
CA MET A 237 19.89 -8.35 -14.65
C MET A 237 18.71 -7.85 -15.51
N ASP A 238 18.67 -8.23 -16.76
CA ASP A 238 17.57 -7.94 -17.67
C ASP A 238 16.53 -9.06 -17.69
N TRP A 239 15.40 -8.79 -18.34
CA TRP A 239 14.33 -9.75 -18.57
C TRP A 239 14.32 -10.19 -20.02
N PRO A 240 14.74 -11.44 -20.35
CA PRO A 240 14.60 -12.01 -21.69
C PRO A 240 13.13 -12.06 -22.14
N ASP A 241 12.89 -12.01 -23.46
CA ASP A 241 11.53 -12.02 -24.03
C ASP A 241 10.71 -13.23 -23.57
N GLU A 242 11.33 -14.40 -23.44
CA GLU A 242 10.68 -15.63 -22.92
C GLU A 242 10.16 -15.48 -21.49
N VAL A 243 10.83 -14.67 -20.67
CA VAL A 243 10.41 -14.38 -19.29
C VAL A 243 9.23 -13.41 -19.29
N LEU A 244 9.26 -12.39 -20.17
CA LEU A 244 8.13 -11.48 -20.38
C LEU A 244 6.90 -12.22 -20.86
N GLN A 245 7.08 -13.10 -21.87
CA GLN A 245 6.02 -13.96 -22.37
C GLN A 245 5.44 -14.84 -21.26
N ARG A 246 6.29 -15.48 -20.45
CA ARG A 246 5.83 -16.36 -19.38
C ARG A 246 5.03 -15.60 -18.31
N ALA A 247 5.43 -14.38 -17.97
CA ALA A 247 4.67 -13.54 -17.03
C ALA A 247 3.28 -13.20 -17.60
N ALA A 248 3.20 -12.80 -18.87
CA ALA A 248 1.93 -12.52 -19.52
C ALA A 248 1.02 -13.77 -19.60
N GLU A 249 1.56 -14.95 -19.91
CA GLU A 249 0.80 -16.22 -19.91
C GLU A 249 0.19 -16.51 -18.53
N GLN A 250 0.97 -16.33 -17.44
CA GLN A 250 0.49 -16.55 -16.08
C GLN A 250 -0.59 -15.54 -15.69
N ALA A 251 -0.42 -14.26 -16.05
CA ALA A 251 -1.41 -13.21 -15.78
C ALA A 251 -2.73 -13.47 -16.52
N LEU A 252 -2.68 -13.81 -17.82
CA LEU A 252 -3.84 -14.15 -18.62
C LEU A 252 -4.55 -15.39 -18.08
N LYS A 253 -3.79 -16.45 -17.71
CA LYS A 253 -4.35 -17.66 -17.12
C LYS A 253 -5.05 -17.39 -15.78
N ALA A 254 -4.54 -16.43 -15.00
CA ALA A 254 -5.12 -16.03 -13.72
C ALA A 254 -6.33 -15.10 -13.89
N GLY A 255 -6.58 -14.56 -15.09
CA GLY A 255 -7.67 -13.64 -15.35
C GLY A 255 -7.53 -12.30 -14.64
N VAL A 256 -6.30 -11.80 -14.47
CA VAL A 256 -6.05 -10.52 -13.79
C VAL A 256 -6.08 -9.36 -14.78
N ASP A 257 -6.59 -8.21 -14.31
CA ASP A 257 -6.69 -7.00 -15.12
C ASP A 257 -5.38 -6.19 -15.11
N GLY A 258 -5.08 -5.56 -16.25
CA GLY A 258 -3.92 -4.68 -16.40
C GLY A 258 -2.60 -5.43 -16.36
N VAL A 259 -1.49 -4.69 -16.32
CA VAL A 259 -0.10 -5.22 -16.38
C VAL A 259 0.65 -5.14 -15.05
N ARG A 260 -0.03 -4.77 -13.97
CA ARG A 260 0.63 -4.65 -12.65
C ARG A 260 1.13 -5.99 -12.14
N ALA A 261 0.32 -7.04 -12.30
CA ALA A 261 0.69 -8.39 -11.89
C ALA A 261 1.92 -8.89 -12.65
N ASP A 262 2.01 -8.62 -13.97
CA ASP A 262 3.16 -8.95 -14.79
C ASP A 262 4.43 -8.29 -14.25
N LEU A 263 4.38 -6.98 -13.99
CA LEU A 263 5.52 -6.23 -13.46
C LEU A 263 5.97 -6.75 -12.09
N VAL A 264 5.02 -7.11 -11.22
CA VAL A 264 5.33 -7.71 -9.91
C VAL A 264 5.98 -9.08 -10.07
N MET A 265 5.44 -9.95 -10.93
CA MET A 265 6.03 -11.26 -11.20
C MET A 265 7.44 -11.14 -11.77
N LEU A 266 7.67 -10.24 -12.72
CA LEU A 266 8.97 -10.00 -13.32
C LEU A 266 10.01 -9.52 -12.29
N ARG A 267 9.64 -8.56 -11.42
CA ARG A 267 10.52 -8.09 -10.35
C ARG A 267 10.80 -9.20 -9.33
N ALA A 268 9.76 -9.93 -8.91
CA ALA A 268 9.91 -11.03 -7.97
C ALA A 268 10.76 -12.18 -8.54
N ALA A 269 10.58 -12.55 -9.81
CA ALA A 269 11.38 -13.55 -10.51
C ALA A 269 12.86 -13.14 -10.60
N ARG A 270 13.12 -11.84 -10.89
CA ARG A 270 14.47 -11.30 -10.90
C ARG A 270 15.12 -11.35 -9.51
N ALA A 271 14.38 -10.94 -8.49
CA ALA A 271 14.85 -11.01 -7.10
C ALA A 271 15.11 -12.47 -6.66
N TRP A 272 14.28 -13.42 -7.11
CA TRP A 272 14.46 -14.84 -6.85
C TRP A 272 15.72 -15.39 -7.52
N ALA A 273 15.92 -15.14 -8.82
CA ALA A 273 17.12 -15.53 -9.56
C ALA A 273 18.40 -14.95 -8.92
N ALA A 274 18.33 -13.66 -8.51
CA ALA A 274 19.46 -13.00 -7.83
C ALA A 274 19.79 -13.64 -6.47
N LEU A 275 18.75 -14.02 -5.69
CA LEU A 275 18.92 -14.71 -4.39
C LEU A 275 19.57 -16.09 -4.56
N GLU A 276 19.18 -16.82 -5.62
CA GLU A 276 19.77 -18.12 -6.00
C GLU A 276 21.20 -17.97 -6.59
N GLY A 277 21.71 -16.75 -6.70
CA GLY A 277 23.06 -16.47 -7.20
C GLY A 277 23.20 -16.52 -8.72
N ARG A 278 22.08 -16.62 -9.47
CA ARG A 278 22.09 -16.67 -10.94
C ARG A 278 22.23 -15.28 -11.56
N ALA A 279 22.83 -15.24 -12.73
CA ALA A 279 23.07 -13.99 -13.49
C ALA A 279 21.90 -13.62 -14.42
N SER A 280 21.04 -14.59 -14.76
CA SER A 280 19.89 -14.40 -15.66
C SER A 280 18.60 -14.92 -15.05
N VAL A 281 17.49 -14.32 -15.44
CA VAL A 281 16.14 -14.73 -15.08
C VAL A 281 15.66 -15.76 -16.10
N THR A 282 14.86 -16.73 -15.65
CA THR A 282 14.28 -17.78 -16.50
C THR A 282 12.76 -17.85 -16.34
N PRO A 283 12.01 -18.43 -17.30
CA PRO A 283 10.57 -18.67 -17.14
C PRO A 283 10.19 -19.46 -15.87
N ALA A 284 11.06 -20.38 -15.44
CA ALA A 284 10.85 -21.14 -14.18
C ALA A 284 10.84 -20.23 -12.94
N ASP A 285 11.56 -19.11 -12.97
CA ASP A 285 11.54 -18.14 -11.87
C ASP A 285 10.20 -17.41 -11.77
N VAL A 286 9.58 -17.13 -12.91
CA VAL A 286 8.21 -16.59 -12.95
C VAL A 286 7.25 -17.58 -12.33
N ASP A 287 7.32 -18.86 -12.69
CA ASP A 287 6.48 -19.91 -12.12
C ASP A 287 6.67 -20.06 -10.59
N ALA A 288 7.91 -19.93 -10.11
CA ALA A 288 8.22 -20.04 -8.70
C ALA A 288 7.63 -18.90 -7.82
N VAL A 289 7.33 -17.75 -8.42
CA VAL A 289 6.80 -16.57 -7.70
C VAL A 289 5.36 -16.22 -8.09
N ALA A 290 4.81 -16.85 -9.15
CA ALA A 290 3.50 -16.53 -9.69
C ALA A 290 2.40 -16.57 -8.62
N GLU A 291 2.39 -17.60 -7.76
CA GLU A 291 1.37 -17.72 -6.71
C GLU A 291 1.43 -16.56 -5.72
N LEU A 292 2.61 -16.11 -5.33
CA LEU A 292 2.79 -14.96 -4.43
C LEU A 292 2.22 -13.66 -5.03
N ALA A 293 2.35 -13.48 -6.34
CA ALA A 293 1.90 -12.29 -7.03
C ALA A 293 0.41 -12.34 -7.42
N LEU A 294 -0.15 -13.52 -7.65
CA LEU A 294 -1.48 -13.71 -8.25
C LEU A 294 -2.56 -14.14 -7.25
N ALA A 295 -2.20 -14.73 -6.09
CA ALA A 295 -3.17 -15.30 -5.17
C ALA A 295 -4.30 -14.33 -4.78
N HIS A 296 -3.94 -13.11 -4.41
CA HIS A 296 -4.89 -12.07 -3.98
C HIS A 296 -5.60 -11.34 -5.13
N ARG A 297 -5.14 -11.54 -6.36
CA ARG A 297 -5.71 -10.91 -7.57
C ARG A 297 -6.74 -11.79 -8.25
N ARG A 298 -6.64 -13.11 -8.10
CA ARG A 298 -7.61 -14.08 -8.67
C ARG A 298 -9.00 -13.99 -8.03
N ASN A 299 -9.07 -13.58 -6.78
CA ASN A 299 -10.34 -13.59 -6.01
C ASN A 299 -11.26 -12.41 -6.33
N GLY A 300 -10.87 -11.48 -7.22
CA GLY A 300 -11.66 -10.31 -7.59
C GLY A 300 -12.56 -10.47 -8.82
N HIS A 301 -12.36 -11.50 -9.64
CA HIS A 301 -13.15 -11.66 -10.87
C HIS A 301 -13.59 -13.12 -11.03
N ALA A 302 -14.86 -13.39 -10.70
CA ALA A 302 -15.58 -14.38 -11.49
C ALA A 302 -15.45 -13.96 -12.96
N PRO A 303 -15.09 -14.85 -13.91
CA PRO A 303 -14.96 -14.47 -15.30
C PRO A 303 -16.22 -13.72 -15.71
N ALA A 304 -16.07 -12.44 -16.09
CA ALA A 304 -17.15 -11.71 -16.71
C ALA A 304 -17.59 -12.58 -17.89
N THR A 305 -18.75 -13.20 -17.74
CA THR A 305 -19.42 -13.87 -18.85
C THR A 305 -19.39 -12.86 -19.97
N SER A 306 -18.63 -13.17 -21.01
CA SER A 306 -18.59 -12.43 -22.24
C SER A 306 -20.03 -12.09 -22.63
N HIS A 307 -20.42 -10.85 -22.42
CA HIS A 307 -21.62 -10.34 -23.02
C HIS A 307 -21.36 -10.38 -24.53
N SER A 308 -21.75 -11.49 -25.15
CA SER A 308 -22.00 -11.51 -26.58
C SER A 308 -22.94 -10.34 -26.85
N PRO A 309 -22.60 -9.46 -27.80
CA PRO A 309 -23.51 -8.37 -28.14
C PRO A 309 -24.84 -8.99 -28.52
N THR A 310 -25.88 -8.74 -27.71
CA THR A 310 -27.26 -9.08 -28.05
C THR A 310 -27.52 -8.43 -29.38
N PRO A 311 -27.90 -9.19 -30.45
CA PRO A 311 -28.24 -8.59 -31.71
C PRO A 311 -29.39 -7.62 -31.48
N ALA A 312 -29.23 -6.40 -31.99
CA ALA A 312 -30.23 -5.34 -31.92
C ALA A 312 -31.58 -5.89 -32.45
N PRO A 313 -32.71 -5.64 -31.74
CA PRO A 313 -34.04 -6.05 -32.24
C PRO A 313 -34.29 -5.37 -33.57
N ALA A 314 -34.71 -6.17 -34.57
CA ALA A 314 -35.11 -5.69 -35.88
C ALA A 314 -36.23 -4.65 -35.78
N PRO A 315 -36.22 -3.59 -36.60
CA PRO A 315 -37.31 -2.60 -36.59
C PRO A 315 -38.64 -3.24 -36.96
N ALA A 316 -39.64 -2.99 -36.10
CA ALA A 316 -41.02 -3.41 -36.32
C ALA A 316 -41.60 -2.70 -37.57
N PRO A 317 -42.45 -3.36 -38.37
CA PRO A 317 -43.04 -2.77 -39.58
C PRO A 317 -43.99 -1.62 -39.18
N SER A 318 -43.84 -0.51 -39.89
CA SER A 318 -44.68 0.68 -39.85
C SER A 318 -46.13 0.33 -40.22
N GLN A 319 -47.07 0.54 -39.29
CA GLN A 319 -48.51 0.54 -39.60
C GLN A 319 -48.95 1.97 -39.91
N ALA A 320 -49.63 2.09 -41.02
CA ALA A 320 -50.24 3.30 -41.56
C ALA A 320 -51.38 3.83 -40.69
N PRO A 321 -51.73 5.14 -40.80
CA PRO A 321 -52.68 5.79 -39.92
C PRO A 321 -54.13 5.46 -40.34
N ALA A 322 -54.98 5.08 -39.37
CA ALA A 322 -56.42 5.00 -39.56
C ALA A 322 -57.13 6.17 -38.85
N ALA A 323 -58.13 6.67 -39.54
CA ALA A 323 -58.92 7.87 -39.37
C ALA A 323 -59.65 8.03 -38.05
N ALA A 324 -59.88 9.31 -37.69
CA ALA A 324 -60.76 9.77 -36.61
C ALA A 324 -62.24 9.54 -36.92
N PRO A 325 -63.10 9.41 -35.92
CA PRO A 325 -64.34 10.23 -35.90
C PRO A 325 -64.62 10.85 -34.50
N GLY A 326 -65.28 11.99 -34.57
CA GLY A 326 -65.74 12.91 -33.55
C GLY A 326 -66.99 12.44 -32.78
N PRO A 327 -67.86 13.36 -32.23
CA PRO A 327 -67.78 13.80 -30.84
C PRO A 327 -68.96 13.34 -29.96
N GLU A 328 -68.77 13.44 -28.66
CA GLU A 328 -69.65 13.64 -27.50
C GLU A 328 -71.15 13.21 -27.54
N PRO A 329 -71.83 12.91 -26.40
CA PRO A 329 -72.14 13.84 -25.32
C PRO A 329 -72.11 13.31 -23.85
N ALA A 330 -71.95 14.22 -22.90
CA ALA A 330 -72.34 14.11 -21.50
C ALA A 330 -73.90 14.18 -21.39
N PRO A 331 -74.58 13.95 -20.23
CA PRO A 331 -74.33 14.42 -18.89
C PRO A 331 -74.85 13.54 -17.69
N ASN A 332 -74.73 14.14 -16.48
CA ASN A 332 -75.53 14.00 -15.24
C ASN A 332 -75.05 12.95 -14.20
N ALA A 333 -74.60 13.44 -13.07
CA ALA A 333 -75.13 14.14 -11.91
C ALA A 333 -75.54 13.25 -10.72
N ARG A 334 -75.19 13.71 -9.54
CA ARG A 334 -75.66 13.37 -8.16
C ARG A 334 -74.87 12.23 -7.49
N GLY A 335 -74.38 12.39 -6.25
CA GLY A 335 -74.59 13.31 -5.17
C GLY A 335 -73.93 12.76 -3.91
N GLY A 336 -73.55 13.66 -3.04
CA GLY A 336 -73.69 13.53 -1.61
C GLY A 336 -72.53 12.91 -0.83
N GLY A 337 -71.86 13.68 -0.05
CA GLY A 337 -72.02 13.82 1.35
C GLY A 337 -70.71 13.89 2.15
N LEU A 338 -70.41 15.03 2.64
CA LEU A 338 -70.02 15.39 4.02
C LEU A 338 -68.75 14.79 4.68
N GLY A 339 -67.87 15.69 5.11
CA GLY A 339 -67.01 15.48 6.27
C GLY A 339 -65.68 16.28 6.23
N GLU A 340 -65.71 17.53 6.54
CA GLU A 340 -64.59 18.40 6.98
C GLU A 340 -64.25 18.12 8.47
N PRO A 341 -63.23 18.76 9.14
CA PRO A 341 -62.10 19.55 8.70
C PRO A 341 -60.81 19.30 9.55
N SER A 342 -59.75 20.03 9.25
CA SER A 342 -58.82 20.77 10.11
C SER A 342 -57.37 20.63 9.70
N GLN A 343 -56.82 21.67 9.11
CA GLN A 343 -55.87 22.69 9.58
C GLN A 343 -54.47 22.10 9.89
N LEU A 344 -53.38 22.55 9.31
CA LEU A 344 -52.73 23.85 9.28
C LEU A 344 -51.51 23.84 8.28
N ALA A 345 -51.49 24.76 7.35
CA ALA A 345 -50.29 25.35 6.79
C ALA A 345 -49.99 26.64 7.62
N PRO A 346 -48.97 27.46 7.43
CA PRO A 346 -48.10 27.69 6.26
C PRO A 346 -46.63 28.06 6.62
N ASN A 347 -45.76 28.23 5.65
CA ASN A 347 -45.03 29.46 5.42
C ASN A 347 -43.98 29.33 4.29
N HIS A 348 -44.25 29.98 3.21
CA HIS A 348 -43.25 30.53 2.26
C HIS A 348 -42.89 31.95 2.64
N PRO A 349 -41.67 32.44 2.33
CA PRO A 349 -41.52 33.76 1.72
C PRO A 349 -40.52 33.78 0.56
N PRO A 350 -40.23 34.95 -0.07
CA PRO A 350 -40.75 35.24 -1.36
C PRO A 350 -39.66 35.32 -2.46
N GLN A 351 -40.14 35.36 -3.70
CA GLN A 351 -39.39 35.59 -4.94
C GLN A 351 -38.77 36.98 -4.97
N GLY A 352 -37.47 37.07 -5.34
CA GLY A 352 -36.81 38.27 -5.82
C GLY A 352 -36.26 37.99 -7.22
N GLN A 353 -36.77 38.76 -8.19
CA GLN A 353 -36.27 38.86 -9.55
C GLN A 353 -34.92 39.56 -9.57
N ALA A 354 -33.97 39.08 -10.37
CA ALA A 354 -32.93 39.90 -10.98
C ALA A 354 -32.38 39.20 -12.24
N ASP A 355 -32.55 39.88 -13.27
CA ASP A 355 -31.93 40.05 -14.58
C ASP A 355 -30.87 39.11 -15.07
N GLY A 356 -31.03 38.82 -16.38
CA GLY A 356 -30.17 37.99 -17.20
C GLY A 356 -28.78 38.58 -17.44
N ALA A 357 -27.84 37.64 -17.51
CA ALA A 357 -26.62 37.79 -18.27
C ALA A 357 -26.23 36.40 -18.80
N GLU A 358 -26.29 36.24 -20.09
CA GLU A 358 -25.76 35.10 -20.84
C GLU A 358 -24.25 34.97 -20.58
N ALA A 359 -23.81 33.77 -20.14
CA ALA A 359 -22.40 33.39 -20.13
C ALA A 359 -22.04 32.74 -21.47
N PRO A 360 -20.92 33.14 -22.12
CA PRO A 360 -20.51 32.57 -23.40
C PRO A 360 -20.00 31.13 -23.24
N ALA A 361 -20.33 30.29 -24.20
CA ALA A 361 -19.87 28.95 -24.36
C ALA A 361 -18.33 28.89 -24.37
N GLY A 362 -17.74 28.20 -23.39
CA GLY A 362 -16.29 27.98 -23.32
C GLY A 362 -15.83 26.93 -24.32
N ASP A 363 -14.86 27.32 -25.11
CA ASP A 363 -14.12 26.47 -26.05
C ASP A 363 -13.22 25.48 -25.26
N TRP A 364 -13.53 24.19 -25.33
CA TRP A 364 -12.81 23.09 -24.67
C TRP A 364 -11.67 22.54 -25.54
N GLY A 365 -10.90 23.40 -26.24
CA GLY A 365 -9.92 22.93 -27.22
C GLY A 365 -8.51 23.56 -27.20
N ALA A 366 -8.17 24.47 -26.29
CA ALA A 366 -6.87 25.12 -26.29
C ALA A 366 -6.09 24.86 -24.99
N LEU A 367 -4.95 24.19 -25.08
CA LEU A 367 -3.97 24.09 -23.99
C LEU A 367 -3.43 25.49 -23.64
N PRO A 368 -3.27 25.84 -22.35
CA PRO A 368 -2.72 27.12 -21.95
C PRO A 368 -1.27 27.27 -22.38
N ALA A 369 -0.88 28.47 -22.80
CA ALA A 369 0.49 28.81 -23.19
C ALA A 369 1.47 28.54 -22.05
N GLN A 370 2.65 28.04 -22.37
CA GLN A 370 3.72 27.72 -21.44
C GLN A 370 4.08 28.92 -20.55
N PRO A 371 4.29 28.71 -19.21
CA PRO A 371 4.75 29.81 -18.37
C PRO A 371 6.21 30.15 -18.68
N VAL A 372 6.45 31.40 -18.99
CA VAL A 372 7.80 31.99 -19.18
C VAL A 372 8.36 32.27 -17.79
N GLY A 373 9.40 31.54 -17.38
CA GLY A 373 10.15 31.82 -16.16
C GLY A 373 10.56 30.61 -15.37
N MET A 374 11.45 29.76 -15.88
CA MET A 374 12.15 28.77 -15.06
C MET A 374 13.37 29.40 -14.42
N ALA A 375 13.33 29.60 -13.10
CA ALA A 375 14.53 29.83 -12.31
C ALA A 375 15.40 28.56 -12.35
N ARG A 376 16.68 28.72 -12.66
CA ARG A 376 17.66 27.61 -12.75
C ARG A 376 17.75 26.85 -11.43
N VAL A 377 17.42 25.57 -11.45
CA VAL A 377 17.65 24.62 -10.36
C VAL A 377 19.16 24.36 -10.28
N ARG A 378 19.77 24.60 -9.11
CA ARG A 378 21.13 24.17 -8.81
C ARG A 378 21.18 22.65 -8.72
N THR A 379 22.11 22.05 -9.43
CA THR A 379 22.36 20.60 -9.47
C THR A 379 22.82 20.05 -8.13
N VAL A 380 22.45 18.80 -7.87
CA VAL A 380 22.72 17.93 -6.71
C VAL A 380 24.25 17.72 -6.55
N GLY A 381 24.97 18.69 -6.00
CA GLY A 381 26.41 18.60 -5.74
C GLY A 381 26.83 18.92 -4.30
N ASP A 382 25.96 19.49 -3.48
CA ASP A 382 26.39 20.16 -2.23
C ASP A 382 26.02 19.41 -0.93
N TRP A 383 25.80 18.09 -0.97
CA TRP A 383 25.44 17.29 0.21
C TRP A 383 26.54 16.29 0.64
N LEU A 384 27.79 16.68 0.58
CA LEU A 384 28.86 15.94 1.26
C LEU A 384 29.11 16.60 2.64
N PRO A 385 29.09 15.83 3.76
CA PRO A 385 29.44 16.38 5.07
C PRO A 385 30.88 16.78 5.06
N LYS A 386 31.16 18.03 5.47
CA LYS A 386 32.53 18.49 5.74
C LYS A 386 33.10 17.65 6.88
N LYS A 387 34.18 16.94 6.61
CA LYS A 387 34.99 16.31 7.64
C LYS A 387 35.56 17.41 8.54
N ALA A 388 35.32 17.27 9.84
CA ALA A 388 36.05 17.95 10.89
C ALA A 388 37.43 17.30 11.07
#